data_553e94ad4423ed534135441a89897611
#
_entry.id   553e94ad4423ed534135441a89897611
#
_cell.length_a   1.000
_cell.length_b   1.000
_cell.length_c   1.000
_cell.angle_alpha   90.00
_cell.angle_beta   90.00
_cell.angle_gamma   90.00
#
_symmetry.space_group_name_H-M   'P 1'
#
loop_
_entity.id
_entity.type
_entity.pdbx_description
1 polymer ?
#
loop_
_entity_poly.entity_id
_entity_poly.type
_entity_poly.pdbx_seq_one_letter_code
_entity_poly.pdbx_strand_id
1 'polypeptide(L)'
;MKHLLKISDLKKAELEKLLTLAESVKKNPARYAGKLDGLALALLFEKASTRTRVSFEVAANQLGASSLYLDYVTMQLSRGESWEDTARVMSRYVGAMVARLYKHSDIEQLARYSSIPIINGLTDLEHPCQALSDIFTIRENGLLKKGKKFVYIGDGAFNMANSLLAAVSQTGMSITMACPAKYAPAREYLQFAKRHTDVEVVSDVRAAVKGADIIYTDVWVSMGQENEKAERIKNLIGYQVNEELVKAANPGVKVMHCLPACRGYEITGEVISGRHSVIYDQAENRLHLQKALLLTLLGKA
;
A
#
# COMPACT_ATOMS: atom_id res chain seq x y z
N MET A 1 -5.30 -17.22 -4.07
CA MET A 1 -4.70 -16.50 -2.93
C MET A 1 -5.42 -16.89 -1.64
N LYS A 2 -4.70 -17.31 -0.58
CA LYS A 2 -5.29 -17.63 0.74
C LYS A 2 -5.16 -16.45 1.71
N HIS A 3 -4.02 -15.79 1.70
CA HIS A 3 -3.69 -14.61 2.50
C HIS A 3 -3.14 -13.52 1.59
N LEU A 4 -3.05 -12.27 2.04
CA LEU A 4 -2.30 -11.21 1.40
C LEU A 4 -1.26 -10.69 2.40
N LEU A 5 -0.05 -11.22 2.38
CA LEU A 5 1.03 -10.79 3.28
C LEU A 5 2.01 -9.87 2.55
N LYS A 6 2.39 -10.22 1.32
CA LYS A 6 3.31 -9.49 0.44
C LYS A 6 2.72 -9.35 -0.96
N ILE A 7 3.17 -8.35 -1.67
CA ILE A 7 2.80 -8.18 -3.10
C ILE A 7 3.38 -9.31 -3.96
N SER A 8 4.58 -9.79 -3.62
CA SER A 8 5.23 -10.89 -4.35
C SER A 8 4.45 -12.22 -4.29
N ASP A 9 3.52 -12.37 -3.33
CA ASP A 9 2.67 -13.55 -3.22
C ASP A 9 1.55 -13.58 -4.28
N LEU A 10 1.28 -12.43 -4.92
CA LEU A 10 0.28 -12.31 -5.97
C LEU A 10 0.86 -12.63 -7.35
N LYS A 11 0.18 -13.50 -8.08
CA LYS A 11 0.44 -13.70 -9.49
C LYS A 11 -0.17 -12.55 -10.32
N LYS A 12 0.45 -12.21 -11.43
CA LYS A 12 -0.05 -11.17 -12.34
C LYS A 12 -1.54 -11.34 -12.71
N ALA A 13 -1.99 -12.56 -12.96
CA ALA A 13 -3.39 -12.86 -13.26
C ALA A 13 -4.33 -12.60 -12.07
N GLU A 14 -3.87 -12.80 -10.83
CA GLU A 14 -4.64 -12.47 -9.62
C GLU A 14 -4.74 -10.97 -9.42
N LEU A 15 -3.64 -10.24 -9.66
CA LEU A 15 -3.62 -8.78 -9.65
C LEU A 15 -4.65 -8.22 -10.65
N GLU A 16 -4.64 -8.66 -11.90
CA GLU A 16 -5.57 -8.20 -12.94
C GLU A 16 -7.04 -8.48 -12.57
N LYS A 17 -7.34 -9.66 -12.04
CA LYS A 17 -8.69 -10.00 -11.56
C LYS A 17 -9.13 -9.09 -10.41
N LEU A 18 -8.24 -8.83 -9.46
CA LEU A 18 -8.50 -7.96 -8.31
C LEU A 18 -8.80 -6.52 -8.77
N LEU A 19 -8.00 -5.98 -9.69
CA LEU A 19 -8.20 -4.63 -10.22
C LEU A 19 -9.53 -4.52 -11.00
N THR A 20 -9.87 -5.53 -11.80
CA THR A 20 -11.14 -5.58 -12.55
C THR A 20 -12.34 -5.66 -11.60
N LEU A 21 -12.21 -6.45 -10.51
CA LEU A 21 -13.25 -6.52 -9.49
C LEU A 21 -13.39 -5.18 -8.74
N ALA A 22 -12.27 -4.53 -8.39
CA ALA A 22 -12.29 -3.21 -7.73
C ALA A 22 -13.01 -2.15 -8.59
N GLU A 23 -12.77 -2.16 -9.90
CA GLU A 23 -13.47 -1.30 -10.85
C GLU A 23 -14.98 -1.58 -10.86
N SER A 24 -15.38 -2.85 -10.88
CA SER A 24 -16.78 -3.25 -10.84
C SER A 24 -17.46 -2.87 -9.52
N VAL A 25 -16.78 -3.07 -8.40
CA VAL A 25 -17.25 -2.70 -7.04
C VAL A 25 -17.44 -1.18 -6.93
N LYS A 26 -16.53 -0.39 -7.49
CA LYS A 26 -16.61 1.08 -7.48
C LYS A 26 -17.79 1.57 -8.34
N LYS A 27 -17.96 1.01 -9.54
CA LYS A 27 -19.03 1.41 -10.49
C LYS A 27 -20.43 0.94 -10.08
N ASN A 28 -20.53 -0.22 -9.45
CA ASN A 28 -21.81 -0.88 -9.15
C ASN A 28 -21.88 -1.35 -7.69
N PRO A 29 -21.79 -0.45 -6.69
CA PRO A 29 -21.70 -0.84 -5.28
C PRO A 29 -22.90 -1.64 -4.79
N ALA A 30 -24.12 -1.36 -5.28
CA ALA A 30 -25.34 -2.07 -4.90
C ALA A 30 -25.31 -3.58 -5.25
N ARG A 31 -24.59 -3.98 -6.30
CA ARG A 31 -24.43 -5.39 -6.70
C ARG A 31 -23.69 -6.22 -5.63
N TYR A 32 -22.88 -5.56 -4.83
CA TYR A 32 -22.00 -6.20 -3.85
C TYR A 32 -22.46 -6.01 -2.40
N ALA A 33 -23.51 -5.21 -2.18
CA ALA A 33 -24.14 -5.08 -0.87
C ALA A 33 -24.66 -6.44 -0.37
N GLY A 34 -24.45 -6.74 0.91
CA GLY A 34 -24.91 -8.01 1.52
C GLY A 34 -24.09 -9.26 1.13
N LYS A 35 -23.07 -9.15 0.27
CA LYS A 35 -22.26 -10.32 -0.15
C LYS A 35 -21.52 -11.00 1.00
N LEU A 36 -21.29 -10.29 2.10
CA LEU A 36 -20.63 -10.79 3.29
C LEU A 36 -21.57 -10.81 4.52
N ASP A 37 -22.89 -10.85 4.30
CA ASP A 37 -23.87 -10.92 5.39
C ASP A 37 -23.56 -12.06 6.35
N GLY A 38 -23.64 -11.80 7.65
CA GLY A 38 -23.40 -12.76 8.72
C GLY A 38 -21.90 -13.01 9.03
N LEU A 39 -20.98 -12.41 8.28
CA LEU A 39 -19.55 -12.50 8.58
C LEU A 39 -19.07 -11.36 9.50
N ALA A 40 -18.02 -11.62 10.25
CA ALA A 40 -17.28 -10.61 11.01
C ALA A 40 -15.85 -10.49 10.48
N LEU A 41 -15.32 -9.27 10.43
CA LEU A 41 -13.93 -8.96 10.09
C LEU A 41 -13.22 -8.46 11.34
N ALA A 42 -12.13 -9.09 11.74
CA ALA A 42 -11.26 -8.59 12.81
C ALA A 42 -10.22 -7.61 12.26
N LEU A 43 -10.06 -6.48 12.92
CA LEU A 43 -9.08 -5.43 12.62
C LEU A 43 -8.09 -5.31 13.76
N LEU A 44 -7.00 -6.09 13.72
CA LEU A 44 -5.96 -6.13 14.74
C LEU A 44 -4.90 -5.07 14.46
N PHE A 45 -4.73 -4.12 15.38
CA PHE A 45 -3.82 -2.99 15.20
C PHE A 45 -2.87 -2.84 16.37
N GLU A 46 -1.57 -2.99 16.10
CA GLU A 46 -0.46 -2.64 16.98
C GLU A 46 0.01 -1.19 16.74
N LYS A 47 -0.24 -0.67 15.53
CA LYS A 47 0.04 0.72 15.13
C LYS A 47 -1.25 1.44 14.77
N ALA A 48 -1.45 2.64 15.31
CA ALA A 48 -2.61 3.48 14.98
C ALA A 48 -2.68 3.79 13.46
N SER A 49 -3.88 3.77 12.92
CA SER A 49 -4.12 4.16 11.52
C SER A 49 -5.57 4.54 11.30
N THR A 50 -5.82 5.80 11.04
CA THR A 50 -7.17 6.29 10.69
C THR A 50 -7.64 5.71 9.36
N ARG A 51 -6.85 5.86 8.31
CA ARG A 51 -7.26 5.46 6.94
C ARG A 51 -7.47 3.96 6.80
N THR A 52 -6.53 3.12 7.24
CA THR A 52 -6.66 1.66 7.13
C THR A 52 -7.83 1.15 7.96
N ARG A 53 -8.01 1.67 9.18
CA ARG A 53 -9.14 1.30 10.04
C ARG A 53 -10.45 1.65 9.38
N VAL A 54 -10.69 2.94 9.12
CA VAL A 54 -11.96 3.43 8.58
C VAL A 54 -12.28 2.79 7.23
N SER A 55 -11.31 2.68 6.32
CA SER A 55 -11.57 2.08 5.01
C SER A 55 -11.97 0.60 5.07
N PHE A 56 -11.39 -0.20 5.97
CA PHE A 56 -11.80 -1.60 6.16
C PHE A 56 -13.11 -1.74 6.92
N GLU A 57 -13.36 -0.90 7.96
CA GLU A 57 -14.66 -0.87 8.66
C GLU A 57 -15.80 -0.54 7.69
N VAL A 58 -15.62 0.51 6.88
CA VAL A 58 -16.61 0.90 5.87
C VAL A 58 -16.74 -0.15 4.76
N ALA A 59 -15.62 -0.75 4.31
CA ALA A 59 -15.65 -1.81 3.31
C ALA A 59 -16.45 -3.02 3.80
N ALA A 60 -16.19 -3.49 5.03
CA ALA A 60 -16.92 -4.59 5.64
C ALA A 60 -18.40 -4.28 5.74
N ASN A 61 -18.77 -3.14 6.31
CA ASN A 61 -20.15 -2.72 6.50
C ASN A 61 -20.92 -2.62 5.17
N GLN A 62 -20.34 -1.99 4.14
CA GLN A 62 -20.96 -1.87 2.82
C GLN A 62 -21.12 -3.20 2.07
N LEU A 63 -20.37 -4.23 2.48
CA LEU A 63 -20.53 -5.60 1.97
C LEU A 63 -21.44 -6.47 2.84
N GLY A 64 -21.97 -5.95 3.97
CA GLY A 64 -22.88 -6.65 4.89
C GLY A 64 -22.17 -7.33 6.07
N ALA A 65 -20.85 -7.25 6.17
CA ALA A 65 -20.10 -7.81 7.30
C ALA A 65 -20.03 -6.82 8.47
N SER A 66 -19.98 -7.33 9.69
CA SER A 66 -19.57 -6.55 10.86
C SER A 66 -18.04 -6.44 10.94
N SER A 67 -17.53 -5.43 11.68
CA SER A 67 -16.10 -5.31 11.96
C SER A 67 -15.85 -5.15 13.46
N LEU A 68 -14.75 -5.74 13.92
CA LEU A 68 -14.30 -5.72 15.32
C LEU A 68 -12.90 -5.09 15.35
N TYR A 69 -12.79 -3.92 15.95
CA TYR A 69 -11.48 -3.29 16.16
C TYR A 69 -10.83 -3.89 17.40
N LEU A 70 -9.63 -4.41 17.22
CA LEU A 70 -8.81 -5.05 18.25
C LEU A 70 -7.53 -4.25 18.43
N ASP A 71 -7.46 -3.48 19.50
CA ASP A 71 -6.24 -2.77 19.89
C ASP A 71 -5.28 -3.75 20.57
N TYR A 72 -4.10 -3.93 20.00
CA TYR A 72 -3.06 -4.82 20.49
C TYR A 72 -2.78 -4.62 21.99
N VAL A 73 -2.74 -3.37 22.45
CA VAL A 73 -2.44 -3.05 23.86
C VAL A 73 -3.49 -3.64 24.83
N THR A 74 -4.73 -3.79 24.38
CA THR A 74 -5.83 -4.35 25.18
C THR A 74 -6.00 -5.86 25.01
N MET A 75 -5.30 -6.47 24.07
CA MET A 75 -5.35 -7.91 23.79
C MET A 75 -4.41 -8.70 24.71
N GLN A 76 -4.66 -10.00 24.82
CA GLN A 76 -3.79 -10.92 25.55
C GLN A 76 -2.41 -11.07 24.89
N LEU A 77 -2.29 -10.81 23.58
CA LEU A 77 -1.00 -10.72 22.86
C LEU A 77 0.00 -9.81 23.55
N SER A 78 -0.45 -8.64 24.03
CA SER A 78 0.41 -7.70 24.77
C SER A 78 0.87 -8.23 26.12
N ARG A 79 0.23 -9.30 26.62
CA ARG A 79 0.53 -9.99 27.89
C ARG A 79 1.24 -11.32 27.69
N GLY A 80 1.67 -11.64 26.44
CA GLY A 80 2.45 -12.83 26.15
C GLY A 80 1.67 -14.01 25.57
N GLU A 81 0.39 -13.84 25.19
CA GLU A 81 -0.30 -14.86 24.39
C GLU A 81 0.44 -15.09 23.06
N SER A 82 0.48 -16.34 22.62
CA SER A 82 1.16 -16.67 21.35
C SER A 82 0.35 -16.24 20.12
N TRP A 83 1.05 -15.94 19.02
CA TRP A 83 0.40 -15.71 17.72
C TRP A 83 -0.38 -16.95 17.24
N GLU A 84 0.07 -18.15 17.63
CA GLU A 84 -0.59 -19.41 17.31
C GLU A 84 -1.97 -19.49 17.99
N ASP A 85 -2.03 -19.25 19.31
CA ASP A 85 -3.29 -19.35 20.07
C ASP A 85 -4.28 -18.29 19.59
N THR A 86 -3.82 -17.05 19.43
CA THR A 86 -4.65 -15.97 18.87
C THR A 86 -5.18 -16.34 17.47
N ALA A 87 -4.34 -16.85 16.57
CA ALA A 87 -4.76 -17.25 15.23
C ALA A 87 -5.81 -18.35 15.24
N ARG A 88 -5.61 -19.40 16.06
CA ARG A 88 -6.52 -20.55 16.18
C ARG A 88 -7.87 -20.16 16.75
N VAL A 89 -7.88 -19.34 17.81
CA VAL A 89 -9.11 -18.85 18.44
C VAL A 89 -9.86 -17.93 17.50
N MET A 90 -9.20 -16.89 16.94
CA MET A 90 -9.85 -15.95 16.05
C MET A 90 -10.38 -16.58 14.77
N SER A 91 -9.73 -17.62 14.28
CA SER A 91 -10.22 -18.39 13.12
C SER A 91 -11.57 -19.09 13.35
N ARG A 92 -12.02 -19.20 14.59
CA ARG A 92 -13.33 -19.76 14.95
C ARG A 92 -14.42 -18.70 15.14
N TYR A 93 -14.02 -17.42 15.25
CA TYR A 93 -14.94 -16.33 15.54
C TYR A 93 -15.24 -15.45 14.33
N VAL A 94 -14.26 -15.25 13.44
CA VAL A 94 -14.36 -14.28 12.34
C VAL A 94 -14.06 -14.90 10.98
N GLY A 95 -14.53 -14.27 9.91
CA GLY A 95 -14.34 -14.73 8.54
C GLY A 95 -12.99 -14.35 7.93
N ALA A 96 -12.39 -13.24 8.38
CA ALA A 96 -11.06 -12.78 7.97
C ALA A 96 -10.47 -11.84 9.02
N MET A 97 -9.15 -11.63 8.97
CA MET A 97 -8.46 -10.69 9.85
C MET A 97 -7.52 -9.78 9.04
N VAL A 98 -7.62 -8.47 9.30
CA VAL A 98 -6.63 -7.47 8.87
C VAL A 98 -5.71 -7.19 10.04
N ALA A 99 -4.40 -7.38 9.85
CA ALA A 99 -3.42 -7.13 10.89
C ALA A 99 -2.46 -6.01 10.46
N ARG A 100 -2.30 -4.99 11.30
CA ARG A 100 -1.33 -3.91 11.15
C ARG A 100 -0.35 -3.96 12.31
N LEU A 101 0.82 -4.53 12.03
CA LEU A 101 1.81 -4.91 13.02
C LEU A 101 3.15 -4.18 12.80
N TYR A 102 4.03 -4.20 13.81
CA TYR A 102 5.39 -3.71 13.65
C TYR A 102 6.20 -4.67 12.79
N LYS A 103 6.29 -5.94 13.17
CA LYS A 103 7.16 -6.93 12.53
C LYS A 103 6.40 -7.75 11.49
N HIS A 104 7.01 -7.92 10.32
CA HIS A 104 6.45 -8.81 9.30
C HIS A 104 6.45 -10.28 9.72
N SER A 105 7.44 -10.72 10.50
CA SER A 105 7.47 -12.08 11.07
C SER A 105 6.25 -12.43 11.90
N ASP A 106 5.63 -11.46 12.55
CA ASP A 106 4.46 -11.69 13.41
C ASP A 106 3.20 -11.96 12.58
N ILE A 107 3.02 -11.24 11.47
CA ILE A 107 1.89 -11.53 10.57
C ILE A 107 2.10 -12.85 9.81
N GLU A 108 3.34 -13.25 9.52
CA GLU A 108 3.65 -14.57 8.96
C GLU A 108 3.27 -15.69 9.94
N GLN A 109 3.55 -15.53 11.24
CA GLN A 109 3.11 -16.47 12.26
C GLN A 109 1.58 -16.54 12.35
N LEU A 110 0.91 -15.37 12.42
CA LEU A 110 -0.54 -15.29 12.44
C LEU A 110 -1.16 -16.03 11.24
N ALA A 111 -0.64 -15.84 10.04
CA ALA A 111 -1.10 -16.47 8.81
C ALA A 111 -0.84 -17.99 8.80
N ARG A 112 0.31 -18.43 9.34
CA ARG A 112 0.70 -19.84 9.41
C ARG A 112 -0.30 -20.69 10.18
N TYR A 113 -0.81 -20.17 11.30
CA TYR A 113 -1.72 -20.92 12.19
C TYR A 113 -3.20 -20.60 11.95
N SER A 114 -3.50 -19.67 11.03
CA SER A 114 -4.87 -19.27 10.71
C SER A 114 -5.51 -20.17 9.65
N SER A 115 -6.77 -20.56 9.87
CA SER A 115 -7.61 -21.20 8.85
C SER A 115 -8.42 -20.19 8.01
N ILE A 116 -8.49 -18.92 8.43
CA ILE A 116 -9.14 -17.82 7.73
C ILE A 116 -8.12 -16.92 6.98
N PRO A 117 -8.54 -16.10 6.02
CA PRO A 117 -7.67 -15.12 5.37
C PRO A 117 -7.05 -14.12 6.33
N ILE A 118 -5.73 -13.90 6.21
CA ILE A 118 -4.99 -12.84 6.88
C ILE A 118 -4.56 -11.81 5.84
N ILE A 119 -4.81 -10.53 6.14
CA ILE A 119 -4.52 -9.39 5.27
C ILE A 119 -3.51 -8.48 5.98
N ASN A 120 -2.40 -8.23 5.33
CA ASN A 120 -1.40 -7.27 5.82
C ASN A 120 -1.91 -5.83 5.62
N GLY A 121 -2.32 -5.20 6.73
CA GLY A 121 -2.70 -3.79 6.77
C GLY A 121 -1.52 -2.81 6.74
N LEU A 122 -0.36 -3.26 7.15
CA LEU A 122 1.00 -2.70 7.09
C LEU A 122 1.91 -3.45 8.08
N THR A 123 3.16 -3.67 7.68
CA THR A 123 4.28 -4.07 8.55
C THR A 123 5.51 -3.21 8.25
N ASP A 124 6.64 -3.45 8.93
CA ASP A 124 7.94 -2.87 8.60
C ASP A 124 8.41 -3.22 7.18
N LEU A 125 8.02 -4.37 6.65
CA LEU A 125 8.48 -4.88 5.35
C LEU A 125 7.64 -4.37 4.18
N GLU A 126 6.28 -4.41 4.28
CA GLU A 126 5.37 -4.06 3.19
C GLU A 126 4.06 -3.41 3.65
N HIS A 127 3.44 -2.68 2.72
CA HIS A 127 2.07 -2.16 2.81
C HIS A 127 1.25 -2.56 1.56
N PRO A 128 0.92 -3.84 1.39
CA PRO A 128 0.36 -4.35 0.14
C PRO A 128 -1.01 -3.74 -0.21
N CYS A 129 -1.87 -3.49 0.78
CA CYS A 129 -3.16 -2.84 0.53
C CYS A 129 -3.05 -1.43 -0.04
N GLN A 130 -1.99 -0.69 0.31
CA GLN A 130 -1.72 0.63 -0.28
C GLN A 130 -1.24 0.47 -1.72
N ALA A 131 -0.18 -0.31 -1.93
CA ALA A 131 0.41 -0.47 -3.27
C ALA A 131 -0.61 -0.99 -4.30
N LEU A 132 -1.48 -1.93 -3.93
CA LEU A 132 -2.56 -2.40 -4.81
C LEU A 132 -3.57 -1.30 -5.14
N SER A 133 -3.89 -0.43 -4.18
CA SER A 133 -4.78 0.71 -4.41
C SER A 133 -4.12 1.77 -5.28
N ASP A 134 -2.80 1.90 -5.19
CA ASP A 134 -2.01 2.79 -6.05
C ASP A 134 -2.04 2.31 -7.50
N ILE A 135 -1.85 1.01 -7.72
CA ILE A 135 -1.97 0.39 -9.06
C ILE A 135 -3.39 0.58 -9.61
N PHE A 136 -4.42 0.44 -8.77
CA PHE A 136 -5.80 0.70 -9.19
C PHE A 136 -6.01 2.16 -9.61
N THR A 137 -5.46 3.11 -8.86
CA THR A 137 -5.51 4.55 -9.19
C THR A 137 -4.78 4.86 -10.51
N ILE A 138 -3.61 4.26 -10.72
CA ILE A 138 -2.85 4.39 -11.99
C ILE A 138 -3.68 3.86 -13.16
N ARG A 139 -4.39 2.72 -12.97
CA ARG A 139 -5.29 2.13 -13.98
C ARG A 139 -6.45 3.06 -14.33
N GLU A 140 -7.12 3.63 -13.33
CA GLU A 140 -8.23 4.58 -13.53
C GLU A 140 -7.81 5.83 -14.32
N ASN A 141 -6.56 6.25 -14.16
CA ASN A 141 -5.99 7.38 -14.93
C ASN A 141 -5.49 6.97 -16.34
N GLY A 142 -5.68 5.72 -16.76
CA GLY A 142 -5.28 5.22 -18.09
C GLY A 142 -3.75 5.07 -18.26
N LEU A 143 -2.99 5.07 -17.17
CA LEU A 143 -1.52 5.06 -17.17
C LEU A 143 -0.93 3.67 -16.89
N LEU A 144 -1.74 2.67 -16.52
CA LEU A 144 -1.27 1.32 -16.22
C LEU A 144 -1.02 0.52 -17.51
N LYS A 145 0.12 0.80 -18.16
CA LYS A 145 0.50 0.12 -19.41
C LYS A 145 2.01 0.17 -19.66
N LYS A 146 2.49 -0.78 -20.48
CA LYS A 146 3.88 -0.82 -20.94
C LYS A 146 4.28 0.50 -21.61
N GLY A 147 5.51 0.94 -21.38
CA GLY A 147 6.06 2.20 -21.91
C GLY A 147 5.75 3.42 -21.07
N LYS A 148 4.98 3.29 -19.97
CA LYS A 148 4.80 4.34 -18.97
C LYS A 148 5.90 4.26 -17.93
N LYS A 149 6.31 5.44 -17.40
CA LYS A 149 7.39 5.58 -16.43
C LYS A 149 6.84 5.97 -15.06
N PHE A 150 7.12 5.14 -14.07
CA PHE A 150 6.84 5.38 -12.65
C PHE A 150 8.12 5.85 -11.98
N VAL A 151 8.07 6.96 -11.24
CA VAL A 151 9.19 7.51 -10.48
C VAL A 151 8.81 7.61 -9.01
N TYR A 152 9.56 6.91 -8.16
CA TYR A 152 9.50 7.08 -6.71
C TYR A 152 10.60 8.03 -6.25
N ILE A 153 10.29 8.97 -5.36
CA ILE A 153 11.23 9.96 -4.83
C ILE A 153 11.22 9.95 -3.31
N GLY A 154 12.37 9.71 -2.68
CA GLY A 154 12.51 9.75 -1.22
C GLY A 154 13.23 8.56 -0.61
N ASP A 155 12.74 8.01 0.50
CA ASP A 155 13.30 6.82 1.16
C ASP A 155 12.94 5.54 0.40
N GLY A 156 13.87 5.03 -0.37
CA GLY A 156 13.69 3.78 -1.14
C GLY A 156 13.85 2.49 -0.31
N ALA A 157 14.23 2.58 0.96
CA ALA A 157 14.57 1.41 1.79
C ALA A 157 13.42 0.96 2.71
N PHE A 158 12.24 1.58 2.63
CA PHE A 158 11.14 1.29 3.56
C PHE A 158 9.94 0.61 2.88
N ASN A 159 8.95 0.20 3.68
CA ASN A 159 7.86 -0.69 3.29
C ASN A 159 7.06 -0.25 2.05
N MET A 160 6.78 1.06 1.89
CA MET A 160 6.08 1.54 0.69
C MET A 160 6.91 1.37 -0.58
N ALA A 161 8.21 1.71 -0.53
CA ALA A 161 9.12 1.51 -1.65
C ALA A 161 9.20 0.03 -2.05
N ASN A 162 9.30 -0.88 -1.07
CA ASN A 162 9.29 -2.32 -1.29
C ASN A 162 8.01 -2.78 -2.01
N SER A 163 6.86 -2.39 -1.47
CA SER A 163 5.57 -2.78 -2.03
C SER A 163 5.33 -2.19 -3.42
N LEU A 164 5.74 -0.94 -3.66
CA LEU A 164 5.62 -0.30 -4.98
C LEU A 164 6.54 -0.94 -6.01
N LEU A 165 7.81 -1.25 -5.65
CA LEU A 165 8.71 -2.00 -6.53
C LEU A 165 8.08 -3.33 -6.96
N ALA A 166 7.55 -4.09 -6.00
CA ALA A 166 6.92 -5.37 -6.28
C ALA A 166 5.62 -5.23 -7.10
N ALA A 167 4.77 -4.23 -6.81
CA ALA A 167 3.48 -4.06 -7.48
C ALA A 167 3.64 -3.48 -8.89
N VAL A 168 4.37 -2.36 -9.03
CA VAL A 168 4.52 -1.66 -10.31
C VAL A 168 5.29 -2.52 -11.32
N SER A 169 6.31 -3.28 -10.87
CA SER A 169 7.07 -4.15 -11.78
C SER A 169 6.20 -5.18 -12.51
N GLN A 170 5.16 -5.70 -11.86
CA GLN A 170 4.25 -6.66 -12.47
C GLN A 170 3.33 -6.07 -13.56
N THR A 171 3.28 -4.73 -13.68
CA THR A 171 2.41 -4.03 -14.65
C THR A 171 3.09 -3.79 -16.00
N GLY A 172 4.41 -3.92 -16.07
CA GLY A 172 5.21 -3.61 -17.27
C GLY A 172 5.54 -2.13 -17.44
N MET A 173 5.26 -1.29 -16.46
CA MET A 173 5.78 0.09 -16.39
C MET A 173 7.27 0.05 -16.02
N SER A 174 8.09 0.95 -16.58
CA SER A 174 9.46 1.14 -16.10
C SER A 174 9.46 1.88 -14.75
N ILE A 175 10.47 1.60 -13.91
CA ILE A 175 10.57 2.15 -12.56
C ILE A 175 11.90 2.89 -12.40
N THR A 176 11.84 4.13 -11.91
CA THR A 176 13.02 4.85 -11.42
C THR A 176 12.84 5.16 -9.94
N MET A 177 13.79 4.71 -9.12
CA MET A 177 13.85 5.00 -7.69
C MET A 177 14.87 6.13 -7.50
N ALA A 178 14.40 7.34 -7.22
CA ALA A 178 15.25 8.50 -6.91
C ALA A 178 15.41 8.62 -5.39
N CYS A 179 16.55 8.17 -4.88
CA CYS A 179 16.84 8.12 -3.46
C CYS A 179 18.34 8.31 -3.18
N PRO A 180 18.73 8.79 -1.98
CA PRO A 180 20.12 8.74 -1.54
C PRO A 180 20.63 7.31 -1.48
N ALA A 181 21.92 7.09 -1.74
CA ALA A 181 22.53 5.75 -1.69
C ALA A 181 22.29 5.01 -0.35
N LYS A 182 22.28 5.77 0.75
CA LYS A 182 21.99 5.23 2.10
C LYS A 182 20.57 4.65 2.22
N TYR A 183 19.62 5.15 1.44
CA TYR A 183 18.21 4.76 1.43
C TYR A 183 17.85 4.05 0.12
N ALA A 184 18.79 3.32 -0.47
CA ALA A 184 18.52 2.51 -1.65
C ALA A 184 17.63 1.30 -1.29
N PRO A 185 16.77 0.85 -2.21
CA PRO A 185 15.91 -0.31 -1.99
C PRO A 185 16.70 -1.58 -1.66
N ALA A 186 16.09 -2.46 -0.85
CA ALA A 186 16.66 -3.75 -0.53
C ALA A 186 16.91 -4.59 -1.79
N ARG A 187 18.04 -5.30 -1.82
CA ARG A 187 18.51 -6.08 -2.97
C ARG A 187 17.48 -7.08 -3.48
N GLU A 188 16.76 -7.72 -2.58
CA GLU A 188 15.74 -8.71 -2.92
C GLU A 188 14.58 -8.09 -3.72
N TYR A 189 14.09 -6.90 -3.35
CA TYR A 189 13.04 -6.18 -4.07
C TYR A 189 13.52 -5.67 -5.43
N LEU A 190 14.74 -5.18 -5.52
CA LEU A 190 15.34 -4.81 -6.79
C LEU A 190 15.49 -6.01 -7.73
N GLN A 191 15.95 -7.15 -7.22
CA GLN A 191 16.07 -8.38 -8.00
C GLN A 191 14.69 -8.90 -8.45
N PHE A 192 13.68 -8.82 -7.59
CA PHE A 192 12.31 -9.17 -7.96
C PHE A 192 11.82 -8.27 -9.08
N ALA A 193 11.91 -6.95 -8.92
CA ALA A 193 11.39 -5.99 -9.90
C ALA A 193 12.11 -6.09 -11.27
N LYS A 194 13.43 -6.23 -11.27
CA LYS A 194 14.25 -6.39 -12.49
C LYS A 194 13.95 -7.65 -13.32
N ARG A 195 13.33 -8.66 -12.73
CA ARG A 195 12.85 -9.83 -13.49
C ARG A 195 11.60 -9.54 -14.31
N HIS A 196 10.89 -8.44 -14.02
CA HIS A 196 9.60 -8.13 -14.62
C HIS A 196 9.62 -6.87 -15.50
N THR A 197 10.51 -5.91 -15.21
CA THR A 197 10.59 -4.64 -15.94
C THR A 197 11.96 -3.98 -15.75
N ASP A 198 12.19 -2.87 -16.50
CA ASP A 198 13.38 -2.04 -16.33
C ASP A 198 13.29 -1.24 -15.04
N VAL A 199 14.33 -1.34 -14.20
CA VAL A 199 14.43 -0.65 -12.92
C VAL A 199 15.76 0.07 -12.80
N GLU A 200 15.70 1.36 -12.56
CA GLU A 200 16.86 2.22 -12.27
C GLU A 200 16.81 2.75 -10.84
N VAL A 201 18.01 2.91 -10.24
CA VAL A 201 18.18 3.60 -8.94
C VAL A 201 19.14 4.75 -9.16
N VAL A 202 18.71 5.96 -8.90
CA VAL A 202 19.48 7.19 -9.18
C VAL A 202 19.42 8.15 -7.98
N SER A 203 20.41 9.02 -7.87
CA SER A 203 20.40 10.10 -6.87
C SER A 203 19.93 11.45 -7.43
N ASP A 204 20.01 11.64 -8.75
CA ASP A 204 19.56 12.88 -9.40
C ASP A 204 18.03 12.87 -9.64
N VAL A 205 17.33 13.61 -8.80
CA VAL A 205 15.86 13.73 -8.86
C VAL A 205 15.38 14.39 -10.15
N ARG A 206 16.12 15.42 -10.66
CA ARG A 206 15.75 16.10 -11.90
C ARG A 206 15.89 15.21 -13.12
N ALA A 207 16.94 14.41 -13.17
CA ALA A 207 17.11 13.42 -14.24
C ALA A 207 16.05 12.31 -14.12
N ALA A 208 15.69 11.89 -12.91
CA ALA A 208 14.70 10.86 -12.67
C ALA A 208 13.32 11.23 -13.23
N VAL A 209 12.85 12.46 -13.01
CA VAL A 209 11.49 12.87 -13.41
C VAL A 209 11.31 13.14 -14.88
N LYS A 210 12.38 13.25 -15.66
CA LYS A 210 12.27 13.42 -17.11
C LYS A 210 11.51 12.24 -17.73
N GLY A 211 10.42 12.56 -18.45
CA GLY A 211 9.55 11.55 -19.06
C GLY A 211 8.67 10.77 -18.06
N ALA A 212 8.59 11.18 -16.79
CA ALA A 212 7.74 10.53 -15.81
C ALA A 212 6.26 10.73 -16.14
N ASP A 213 5.49 9.64 -16.06
CA ASP A 213 4.03 9.65 -16.15
C ASP A 213 3.40 9.62 -14.74
N ILE A 214 4.12 9.05 -13.78
CA ILE A 214 3.76 9.04 -12.36
C ILE A 214 4.96 9.52 -11.54
N ILE A 215 4.73 10.43 -10.60
CA ILE A 215 5.65 10.77 -9.52
C ILE A 215 4.99 10.35 -8.22
N TYR A 216 5.68 9.52 -7.45
CA TYR A 216 5.24 9.05 -6.14
C TYR A 216 6.25 9.46 -5.06
N THR A 217 5.76 9.93 -3.93
CA THR A 217 6.60 10.15 -2.74
C THR A 217 5.88 9.68 -1.47
N ASP A 218 6.63 9.51 -0.40
CA ASP A 218 6.15 9.14 0.93
C ASP A 218 6.92 9.94 1.98
N VAL A 219 6.43 9.92 3.22
CA VAL A 219 7.08 10.61 4.35
C VAL A 219 8.53 10.19 4.49
N TRP A 220 9.40 11.16 4.81
CA TRP A 220 10.84 10.88 5.03
C TRP A 220 11.12 10.19 6.36
N VAL A 221 10.18 10.32 7.31
CA VAL A 221 10.28 9.69 8.62
C VAL A 221 9.01 8.86 8.83
N SER A 222 9.14 7.57 8.67
CA SER A 222 8.05 6.62 8.88
C SER A 222 7.91 6.26 10.36
N MET A 223 6.77 5.67 10.71
CA MET A 223 6.50 5.20 12.08
C MET A 223 7.56 4.20 12.55
N GLY A 224 8.15 4.45 13.71
CA GLY A 224 9.25 3.68 14.30
C GLY A 224 10.63 4.22 13.94
N GLN A 225 10.72 5.33 13.19
CA GLN A 225 11.97 5.97 12.78
C GLN A 225 12.14 7.38 13.39
N GLU A 226 11.32 7.72 14.38
CA GLU A 226 11.26 9.05 14.99
C GLU A 226 12.61 9.47 15.58
N ASN A 227 13.38 8.52 16.10
CA ASN A 227 14.72 8.78 16.66
C ASN A 227 15.75 9.21 15.60
N GLU A 228 15.51 8.89 14.32
CA GLU A 228 16.39 9.25 13.19
C GLU A 228 15.94 10.54 12.49
N LYS A 229 14.89 11.20 12.96
CA LYS A 229 14.20 12.30 12.25
C LYS A 229 15.16 13.37 11.73
N ALA A 230 16.05 13.89 12.57
CA ALA A 230 16.96 14.98 12.17
C ALA A 230 17.92 14.55 11.06
N GLU A 231 18.46 13.34 11.14
CA GLU A 231 19.37 12.79 10.14
C GLU A 231 18.64 12.52 8.83
N ARG A 232 17.44 11.95 8.87
CA ARG A 232 16.63 11.66 7.69
C ARG A 232 16.26 12.92 6.94
N ILE A 233 15.80 13.96 7.64
CA ILE A 233 15.49 15.27 7.02
C ILE A 233 16.73 15.82 6.33
N LYS A 234 17.89 15.80 6.99
CA LYS A 234 19.16 16.29 6.41
C LYS A 234 19.52 15.55 5.13
N ASN A 235 19.35 14.24 5.10
CA ASN A 235 19.74 13.41 3.95
C ASN A 235 18.72 13.47 2.80
N LEU A 236 17.46 13.80 3.08
CA LEU A 236 16.36 13.75 2.11
C LEU A 236 15.90 15.14 1.62
N ILE A 237 16.43 16.22 2.15
CA ILE A 237 15.98 17.59 1.82
C ILE A 237 16.03 17.91 0.31
N GLY A 238 16.91 17.29 -0.44
CA GLY A 238 17.00 17.41 -1.90
C GLY A 238 15.98 16.56 -2.70
N TYR A 239 15.15 15.79 -2.00
CA TYR A 239 14.18 14.85 -2.60
C TYR A 239 12.72 15.30 -2.42
N GLN A 240 12.51 16.61 -2.24
CA GLN A 240 11.16 17.17 -2.15
C GLN A 240 10.47 17.21 -3.52
N VAL A 241 9.24 16.73 -3.58
CA VAL A 241 8.38 16.89 -4.76
C VAL A 241 7.72 18.27 -4.71
N ASN A 242 8.14 19.15 -5.60
CA ASN A 242 7.66 20.51 -5.75
C ASN A 242 7.20 20.78 -7.19
N GLU A 243 6.60 21.95 -7.44
CA GLU A 243 6.11 22.31 -8.77
C GLU A 243 7.18 22.30 -9.86
N GLU A 244 8.43 22.63 -9.53
CA GLU A 244 9.53 22.63 -10.48
C GLU A 244 9.84 21.23 -11.01
N LEU A 245 9.85 20.23 -10.10
CA LEU A 245 10.00 18.82 -10.49
C LEU A 245 8.80 18.33 -11.28
N VAL A 246 7.59 18.70 -10.90
CA VAL A 246 6.37 18.31 -11.63
C VAL A 246 6.38 18.90 -13.06
N LYS A 247 6.82 20.13 -13.24
CA LYS A 247 6.97 20.79 -14.55
C LYS A 247 8.03 20.13 -15.44
N ALA A 248 9.05 19.47 -14.85
CA ALA A 248 10.10 18.77 -15.57
C ALA A 248 9.70 17.36 -16.06
N ALA A 249 8.55 16.87 -15.60
CA ALA A 249 7.98 15.59 -16.02
C ALA A 249 7.11 15.73 -17.28
N ASN A 250 6.45 14.63 -17.68
CA ASN A 250 5.48 14.67 -18.79
C ASN A 250 4.32 15.64 -18.46
N PRO A 251 3.75 16.38 -19.43
CA PRO A 251 2.66 17.33 -19.21
C PRO A 251 1.41 16.73 -18.52
N GLY A 252 1.17 15.44 -18.73
CA GLY A 252 0.05 14.68 -18.14
C GLY A 252 0.42 13.91 -16.88
N VAL A 253 1.58 14.18 -16.26
CA VAL A 253 2.06 13.46 -15.07
C VAL A 253 1.03 13.49 -13.95
N LYS A 254 0.90 12.38 -13.21
CA LYS A 254 0.12 12.30 -11.99
C LYS A 254 1.03 12.20 -10.78
N VAL A 255 0.68 12.94 -9.72
CA VAL A 255 1.41 12.92 -8.45
C VAL A 255 0.61 12.15 -7.42
N MET A 256 1.30 11.21 -6.74
CA MET A 256 0.73 10.29 -5.76
C MET A 256 1.47 10.36 -4.43
N HIS A 257 0.75 10.12 -3.33
CA HIS A 257 1.27 10.03 -1.97
C HIS A 257 0.31 9.21 -1.11
N CYS A 258 0.82 8.23 -0.36
CA CYS A 258 -0.02 7.34 0.44
C CYS A 258 -0.69 8.00 1.66
N LEU A 259 -0.29 9.23 2.00
CA LEU A 259 -0.70 9.96 3.21
C LEU A 259 -0.39 9.20 4.54
N PRO A 260 -0.15 9.95 5.65
CA PRO A 260 -0.19 11.41 5.79
C PRO A 260 0.98 12.08 5.09
N ALA A 261 0.81 13.29 4.60
CA ALA A 261 1.88 14.07 3.99
C ALA A 261 2.40 15.16 4.94
N CYS A 262 3.72 15.31 5.02
CA CYS A 262 4.38 16.39 5.74
C CYS A 262 4.68 17.54 4.77
N ARG A 263 3.70 18.44 4.60
CA ARG A 263 3.84 19.59 3.69
C ARG A 263 5.07 20.42 4.02
N GLY A 264 5.86 20.74 2.99
CA GLY A 264 7.13 21.46 3.13
C GLY A 264 8.34 20.55 3.37
N TYR A 265 8.13 19.25 3.61
CA TYR A 265 9.19 18.23 3.64
C TYR A 265 9.22 17.45 2.31
N GLU A 266 8.64 16.27 2.24
CA GLU A 266 8.68 15.41 1.06
C GLU A 266 7.86 15.92 -0.12
N ILE A 267 6.84 16.75 0.15
CA ILE A 267 5.96 17.30 -0.87
C ILE A 267 5.46 18.70 -0.47
N THR A 268 5.29 19.61 -1.44
CA THR A 268 4.73 20.93 -1.16
C THR A 268 3.20 20.95 -1.16
N GLY A 269 2.62 21.94 -0.48
CA GLY A 269 1.17 22.09 -0.41
C GLY A 269 0.53 22.36 -1.79
N GLU A 270 1.21 23.13 -2.62
CA GLU A 270 0.80 23.50 -3.98
C GLU A 270 0.70 22.23 -4.87
N VAL A 271 1.66 21.31 -4.75
CA VAL A 271 1.63 20.05 -5.50
C VAL A 271 0.49 19.17 -5.02
N ILE A 272 0.25 19.04 -3.70
CA ILE A 272 -0.85 18.23 -3.15
C ILE A 272 -2.22 18.74 -3.66
N SER A 273 -2.39 20.05 -3.74
CA SER A 273 -3.65 20.68 -4.17
C SER A 273 -3.68 21.01 -5.67
N GLY A 274 -2.59 20.72 -6.40
CA GLY A 274 -2.43 21.03 -7.80
C GLY A 274 -3.16 20.08 -8.74
N ARG A 275 -3.32 20.48 -9.99
CA ARG A 275 -4.06 19.74 -11.05
C ARG A 275 -3.48 18.36 -11.38
N HIS A 276 -2.22 18.11 -11.04
CA HIS A 276 -1.53 16.85 -11.27
C HIS A 276 -1.73 15.83 -10.14
N SER A 277 -2.22 16.31 -8.99
CA SER A 277 -2.46 15.46 -7.81
C SER A 277 -3.65 14.54 -8.02
N VAL A 278 -3.46 13.25 -7.71
CA VAL A 278 -4.53 12.24 -7.61
C VAL A 278 -4.55 11.63 -6.21
N ILE A 279 -3.97 12.31 -5.23
CA ILE A 279 -3.75 11.82 -3.87
C ILE A 279 -5.08 11.48 -3.16
N TYR A 280 -6.12 12.27 -3.36
CA TYR A 280 -7.42 12.01 -2.72
C TYR A 280 -8.19 10.89 -3.43
N ASP A 281 -8.11 10.79 -4.76
CA ASP A 281 -8.65 9.64 -5.50
C ASP A 281 -7.93 8.34 -5.12
N GLN A 282 -6.61 8.42 -4.94
CA GLN A 282 -5.77 7.34 -4.41
C GLN A 282 -6.22 6.89 -3.01
N ALA A 283 -6.53 7.84 -2.13
CA ALA A 283 -7.02 7.55 -0.79
C ALA A 283 -8.43 6.91 -0.82
N GLU A 284 -9.34 7.39 -1.67
CA GLU A 284 -10.66 6.81 -1.89
C GLU A 284 -10.54 5.37 -2.41
N ASN A 285 -9.66 5.12 -3.35
CA ASN A 285 -9.47 3.81 -3.97
C ASN A 285 -9.03 2.71 -2.99
N ARG A 286 -8.53 3.08 -1.81
CA ARG A 286 -8.34 2.15 -0.70
C ARG A 286 -9.62 1.40 -0.35
N LEU A 287 -10.74 2.11 -0.27
CA LEU A 287 -12.05 1.53 0.05
C LEU A 287 -12.48 0.50 -1.01
N HIS A 288 -12.41 0.89 -2.29
CA HIS A 288 -12.89 0.05 -3.38
C HIS A 288 -12.04 -1.19 -3.59
N LEU A 289 -10.70 -1.04 -3.53
CA LEU A 289 -9.80 -2.19 -3.61
C LEU A 289 -9.95 -3.14 -2.41
N GLN A 290 -10.09 -2.61 -1.21
CA GLN A 290 -10.27 -3.43 -0.01
C GLN A 290 -11.57 -4.24 -0.05
N LYS A 291 -12.67 -3.69 -0.61
CA LYS A 291 -13.88 -4.47 -0.88
C LYS A 291 -13.60 -5.63 -1.84
N ALA A 292 -12.95 -5.36 -2.97
CA ALA A 292 -12.60 -6.38 -3.94
C ALA A 292 -11.68 -7.46 -3.32
N LEU A 293 -10.74 -7.06 -2.48
CA LEU A 293 -9.85 -7.96 -1.76
C LEU A 293 -10.61 -8.87 -0.80
N LEU A 294 -11.52 -8.32 0.01
CA LEU A 294 -12.36 -9.10 0.93
C LEU A 294 -13.23 -10.10 0.16
N LEU A 295 -13.90 -9.67 -0.91
CA LEU A 295 -14.71 -10.56 -1.76
C LEU A 295 -13.88 -11.69 -2.36
N THR A 296 -12.67 -11.38 -2.85
CA THR A 296 -11.76 -12.36 -3.45
C THR A 296 -11.29 -13.40 -2.43
N LEU A 297 -10.84 -12.95 -1.26
CA LEU A 297 -10.31 -13.82 -0.21
C LEU A 297 -11.38 -14.72 0.43
N LEU A 298 -12.61 -14.22 0.51
CA LEU A 298 -13.75 -14.94 1.08
C LEU A 298 -14.55 -15.74 0.05
N GLY A 299 -14.11 -15.79 -1.23
CA GLY A 299 -14.78 -16.55 -2.29
C GLY A 299 -16.16 -16.04 -2.66
N LYS A 300 -16.40 -14.71 -2.57
CA LYS A 300 -17.69 -14.03 -2.81
C LYS A 300 -17.62 -13.02 -3.97
N ALA A 301 -16.55 -13.08 -4.78
CA ALA A 301 -16.30 -12.20 -5.92
C ALA A 301 -17.33 -12.37 -7.06
#